data_8636813e90f7581d3d0019135ac9bc5e
#
_entry.id   8636813e90f7581d3d0019135ac9bc5e
#
_cell.length_a   1.000
_cell.length_b   1.000
_cell.length_c   1.000
_cell.angle_alpha   90.00
_cell.angle_beta   90.00
_cell.angle_gamma   90.00
#
_symmetry.space_group_name_H-M   'P 1'
#
loop_
_entity.id
_entity.type
_entity.pdbx_description
1 polymer ?
#
loop_
_entity_poly.entity_id
_entity_poly.type
_entity_poly.pdbx_seq_one_letter_code
_entity_poly.pdbx_strand_id
1 'polypeptide(L)'
;MTYKLIVPLTFFLLIPNLYSDSFSIMNFNAQNLFDTLDDVDKDDKAYLPIEQKQSFEHRDSCNNINVKAWRMECLYLDWNMKTKEIKLKNLAQSIISYEGKGADIVALQEIENMNKLGQLFELLEPYGYIDYSLLESTDD
;
A
#
# COMPACT_ATOMS: atom_id res chain seq x y z
N MET A 1 -73.78 -36.15 12.35
CA MET A 1 -73.19 -34.82 12.03
C MET A 1 -71.69 -34.88 12.39
N THR A 2 -70.81 -35.19 11.41
CA THR A 2 -69.38 -35.43 11.59
C THR A 2 -68.60 -34.21 11.19
N TYR A 3 -68.04 -33.50 12.14
CA TYR A 3 -67.15 -32.34 11.89
C TYR A 3 -65.77 -32.84 11.52
N LYS A 4 -65.35 -32.58 10.28
CA LYS A 4 -63.95 -32.79 9.87
C LYS A 4 -63.11 -31.56 10.30
N LEU A 5 -62.23 -31.80 11.24
CA LEU A 5 -61.24 -30.83 11.68
C LEU A 5 -60.17 -30.68 10.58
N ILE A 6 -60.11 -29.55 9.90
CA ILE A 6 -59.05 -29.22 8.95
C ILE A 6 -57.95 -28.49 9.77
N VAL A 7 -56.84 -29.18 10.01
CA VAL A 7 -55.63 -28.57 10.60
C VAL A 7 -54.85 -27.89 9.48
N PRO A 8 -54.65 -26.56 9.49
CA PRO A 8 -53.81 -25.92 8.50
C PRO A 8 -52.34 -26.27 8.78
N LEU A 9 -51.74 -27.01 7.85
CA LEU A 9 -50.30 -27.28 7.85
C LEU A 9 -49.57 -26.00 7.46
N THR A 10 -49.14 -25.21 8.47
CA THR A 10 -48.31 -24.04 8.27
C THR A 10 -46.90 -24.55 7.93
N PHE A 11 -46.55 -24.55 6.67
CA PHE A 11 -45.21 -24.84 6.18
C PHE A 11 -44.32 -23.62 6.49
N PHE A 12 -43.56 -23.68 7.60
CA PHE A 12 -42.52 -22.68 7.92
C PHE A 12 -41.38 -22.92 6.94
N LEU A 13 -41.30 -22.13 5.88
CA LEU A 13 -40.13 -22.07 5.01
C LEU A 13 -38.98 -21.46 5.82
N LEU A 14 -38.13 -22.30 6.40
CA LEU A 14 -36.83 -21.93 6.85
C LEU A 14 -35.99 -21.58 5.60
N ILE A 15 -35.99 -20.32 5.24
CA ILE A 15 -35.07 -19.79 4.23
C ILE A 15 -33.72 -19.70 4.94
N PRO A 16 -32.72 -20.54 4.63
CA PRO A 16 -31.38 -20.32 5.15
C PRO A 16 -30.93 -18.94 4.67
N ASN A 17 -30.57 -18.06 5.58
CA ASN A 17 -29.87 -16.83 5.23
C ASN A 17 -28.55 -17.25 4.57
N LEU A 18 -28.50 -17.21 3.26
CA LEU A 18 -27.27 -17.33 2.49
C LEU A 18 -26.48 -16.03 2.74
N TYR A 19 -25.70 -15.98 3.80
CA TYR A 19 -24.68 -14.96 3.96
C TYR A 19 -23.62 -15.26 2.89
N SER A 20 -23.53 -14.41 1.89
CA SER A 20 -22.37 -14.36 1.02
C SER A 20 -21.30 -13.61 1.79
N ASP A 21 -20.22 -14.28 2.15
CA ASP A 21 -19.03 -13.60 2.62
C ASP A 21 -18.49 -12.75 1.47
N SER A 22 -18.51 -11.45 1.65
CA SER A 22 -17.90 -10.49 0.73
C SER A 22 -16.58 -10.01 1.32
N PHE A 23 -15.59 -9.83 0.47
CA PHE A 23 -14.33 -9.23 0.85
C PHE A 23 -14.03 -8.02 -0.04
N SER A 24 -13.29 -7.08 0.49
CA SER A 24 -12.89 -5.86 -0.19
C SER A 24 -11.43 -5.94 -0.63
N ILE A 25 -11.15 -5.41 -1.82
CA ILE A 25 -9.78 -5.28 -2.34
C ILE A 25 -9.53 -3.80 -2.62
N MET A 26 -8.43 -3.28 -2.09
CA MET A 26 -7.92 -1.96 -2.41
C MET A 26 -6.70 -2.11 -3.31
N ASN A 27 -6.69 -1.40 -4.44
CA ASN A 27 -5.49 -1.22 -5.27
C ASN A 27 -4.95 0.19 -5.01
N PHE A 28 -3.70 0.28 -4.55
CA PHE A 28 -3.14 1.54 -4.06
C PHE A 28 -1.67 1.69 -4.49
N ASN A 29 -1.40 2.73 -5.29
CA ASN A 29 -0.03 3.09 -5.63
C ASN A 29 0.60 3.91 -4.49
N ALA A 30 1.69 3.40 -3.91
CA ALA A 30 2.41 4.06 -2.84
C ALA A 30 3.21 5.28 -3.29
N GLN A 31 3.34 5.50 -4.61
CA GLN A 31 4.12 6.58 -5.19
C GLN A 31 5.56 6.63 -4.65
N ASN A 32 6.31 5.58 -4.93
CA ASN A 32 7.72 5.44 -4.59
C ASN A 32 7.98 5.42 -3.06
N LEU A 33 7.61 4.33 -2.41
CA LEU A 33 8.02 4.09 -1.04
C LEU A 33 9.43 3.49 -1.01
N PHE A 34 10.43 4.36 -1.12
CA PHE A 34 11.85 4.02 -1.13
C PHE A 34 12.50 4.21 0.24
N ASP A 35 13.66 3.59 0.41
CA ASP A 35 14.50 3.88 1.58
C ASP A 35 15.38 5.13 1.35
N THR A 36 16.51 5.22 1.98
CA THR A 36 17.41 6.39 1.90
C THR A 36 18.80 5.98 1.42
N LEU A 37 18.87 4.82 0.75
CA LEU A 37 20.11 4.27 0.19
C LEU A 37 20.03 4.32 -1.34
N ASP A 38 21.15 4.45 -1.98
CA ASP A 38 21.32 4.39 -3.43
C ASP A 38 21.64 2.93 -3.79
N ASP A 39 20.69 2.23 -4.36
CA ASP A 39 20.86 0.83 -4.75
C ASP A 39 21.60 0.75 -6.08
N VAL A 40 22.59 -0.13 -6.13
CA VAL A 40 23.32 -0.39 -7.39
C VAL A 40 22.36 -0.95 -8.43
N ASP A 41 22.39 -0.39 -9.63
CA ASP A 41 21.57 -0.78 -10.77
C ASP A 41 20.07 -0.40 -10.66
N LYS A 42 19.71 0.53 -9.73
CA LYS A 42 18.36 1.09 -9.65
C LYS A 42 18.36 2.61 -9.90
N ASP A 43 17.23 3.13 -10.39
CA ASP A 43 17.07 4.57 -10.60
C ASP A 43 16.34 5.23 -9.42
N ASP A 44 16.94 5.12 -8.24
CA ASP A 44 16.40 5.59 -6.97
C ASP A 44 17.17 6.79 -6.37
N LYS A 45 18.19 7.28 -7.07
CA LYS A 45 19.05 8.41 -6.65
C LYS A 45 18.30 9.71 -6.28
N ALA A 46 17.04 9.85 -6.69
CA ALA A 46 16.18 10.94 -6.26
C ALA A 46 15.77 10.83 -4.78
N TYR A 47 15.80 9.61 -4.21
CA TYR A 47 15.29 9.29 -2.88
C TYR A 47 16.41 9.21 -1.81
N LEU A 48 17.33 10.15 -1.86
CA LEU A 48 18.46 10.26 -0.93
C LEU A 48 18.32 11.50 -0.03
N PRO A 49 18.91 11.47 1.18
CA PRO A 49 19.12 12.68 1.98
C PRO A 49 19.88 13.75 1.22
N ILE A 50 19.52 15.01 1.41
CA ILE A 50 20.09 16.13 0.65
C ILE A 50 21.60 16.24 0.80
N GLU A 51 22.16 15.81 1.94
CA GLU A 51 23.59 15.81 2.19
C GLU A 51 24.35 14.85 1.26
N GLN A 52 23.72 13.75 0.84
CA GLN A 52 24.32 12.75 -0.06
C GLN A 52 24.29 13.21 -1.53
N LYS A 53 23.49 14.20 -1.86
CA LYS A 53 23.31 14.74 -3.22
C LYS A 53 24.32 15.81 -3.61
N GLN A 54 25.36 16.03 -2.81
CA GLN A 54 26.29 17.13 -3.03
C GLN A 54 27.47 16.76 -3.91
N SER A 55 27.67 15.47 -4.22
CA SER A 55 28.79 15.04 -5.07
C SER A 55 28.63 15.55 -6.51
N PHE A 56 29.74 15.72 -7.19
CA PHE A 56 29.76 16.12 -8.61
C PHE A 56 29.06 15.07 -9.47
N GLU A 57 29.33 13.78 -9.21
CA GLU A 57 28.80 12.65 -9.96
C GLU A 57 27.27 12.60 -9.86
N HIS A 58 26.71 12.76 -8.66
CA HIS A 58 25.26 12.79 -8.45
C HIS A 58 24.64 13.95 -9.21
N ARG A 59 25.19 15.16 -9.05
CA ARG A 59 24.64 16.37 -9.67
C ARG A 59 24.75 16.33 -11.20
N ASP A 60 25.82 15.80 -11.74
CA ASP A 60 25.99 15.62 -13.18
C ASP A 60 24.97 14.61 -13.72
N SER A 61 24.82 13.46 -13.06
CA SER A 61 23.82 12.46 -13.40
C SER A 61 22.40 13.06 -13.40
N CYS A 62 22.01 13.79 -12.35
CA CYS A 62 20.70 14.45 -12.27
C CYS A 62 20.50 15.49 -13.37
N ASN A 63 21.53 16.28 -13.70
CA ASN A 63 21.44 17.32 -14.74
C ASN A 63 21.19 16.75 -16.14
N ASN A 64 21.54 15.49 -16.36
CA ASN A 64 21.30 14.78 -17.63
C ASN A 64 19.84 14.27 -17.75
N ILE A 65 19.02 14.36 -16.73
CA ILE A 65 17.61 13.97 -16.78
C ILE A 65 16.83 15.00 -17.61
N ASN A 66 16.19 14.51 -18.69
CA ASN A 66 15.48 15.38 -19.64
C ASN A 66 14.21 15.99 -19.04
N VAL A 67 13.48 15.24 -18.22
CA VAL A 67 12.23 15.69 -17.61
C VAL A 67 12.55 16.63 -16.45
N LYS A 68 12.14 17.89 -16.58
CA LYS A 68 12.46 18.94 -15.60
C LYS A 68 12.02 18.58 -14.17
N ALA A 69 10.82 18.02 -14.01
CA ALA A 69 10.30 17.65 -12.69
C ALA A 69 11.20 16.59 -12.02
N TRP A 70 11.53 15.52 -12.71
CA TRP A 70 12.38 14.44 -12.20
C TRP A 70 13.81 14.92 -11.92
N ARG A 71 14.34 15.80 -12.80
CA ARG A 71 15.63 16.44 -12.54
C ARG A 71 15.63 17.27 -11.25
N MET A 72 14.56 18.01 -10.98
CA MET A 72 14.44 18.80 -9.76
C MET A 72 14.31 17.93 -8.52
N GLU A 73 13.58 16.82 -8.59
CA GLU A 73 13.51 15.84 -7.52
C GLU A 73 14.87 15.21 -7.26
N CYS A 74 15.55 14.76 -8.31
CA CYS A 74 16.89 14.19 -8.20
C CYS A 74 17.87 15.15 -7.51
N LEU A 75 17.84 16.43 -7.83
CA LEU A 75 18.76 17.42 -7.29
C LEU A 75 18.40 17.92 -5.89
N TYR A 76 17.11 18.04 -5.56
CA TYR A 76 16.66 18.87 -4.43
C TYR A 76 15.65 18.20 -3.50
N LEU A 77 15.08 17.07 -3.85
CA LEU A 77 14.22 16.33 -2.91
C LEU A 77 15.06 15.86 -1.71
N ASP A 78 14.72 16.32 -0.52
CA ASP A 78 15.33 15.81 0.71
C ASP A 78 14.57 14.60 1.23
N TRP A 79 15.01 13.40 0.81
CA TRP A 79 14.42 12.13 1.21
C TRP A 79 15.15 11.57 2.43
N ASN A 80 14.99 12.23 3.57
CA ASN A 80 15.60 11.80 4.83
C ASN A 80 14.66 10.88 5.63
N MET A 81 15.15 10.34 6.73
CA MET A 81 14.41 9.44 7.62
C MET A 81 13.08 10.02 8.07
N LYS A 82 13.04 11.32 8.38
CA LYS A 82 11.80 12.00 8.82
C LYS A 82 10.77 12.07 7.69
N THR A 83 11.19 12.40 6.48
CA THR A 83 10.32 12.44 5.29
C THR A 83 9.75 11.06 5.01
N LYS A 84 10.58 10.02 5.07
CA LYS A 84 10.17 8.62 4.92
C LYS A 84 9.14 8.20 5.97
N GLU A 85 9.38 8.52 7.25
CA GLU A 85 8.42 8.20 8.33
C GLU A 85 7.06 8.90 8.14
N ILE A 86 7.06 10.17 7.71
CA ILE A 86 5.84 10.89 7.38
C ILE A 86 5.11 10.20 6.23
N LYS A 87 5.83 9.79 5.19
CA LYS A 87 5.28 9.05 4.06
C LYS A 87 4.60 7.75 4.51
N LEU A 88 5.30 6.93 5.31
CA LEU A 88 4.75 5.68 5.85
C LEU A 88 3.47 5.91 6.64
N LYS A 89 3.46 6.91 7.54
CA LYS A 89 2.27 7.24 8.33
C LYS A 89 1.10 7.71 7.45
N ASN A 90 1.37 8.52 6.44
CA ASN A 90 0.36 8.99 5.51
C ASN A 90 -0.23 7.85 4.66
N LEU A 91 0.61 6.91 4.20
CA LEU A 91 0.16 5.72 3.48
C LEU A 91 -0.74 4.86 4.36
N ALA A 92 -0.29 4.51 5.57
CA ALA A 92 -1.10 3.76 6.52
C ALA A 92 -2.44 4.46 6.79
N GLN A 93 -2.42 5.77 7.08
CA GLN A 93 -3.62 6.56 7.32
C GLN A 93 -4.57 6.55 6.12
N SER A 94 -4.05 6.63 4.90
CA SER A 94 -4.84 6.57 3.67
C SER A 94 -5.51 5.21 3.51
N ILE A 95 -4.78 4.13 3.76
CA ILE A 95 -5.31 2.76 3.69
C ILE A 95 -6.43 2.57 4.71
N ILE A 96 -6.18 2.88 5.99
CA ILE A 96 -7.16 2.67 7.06
C ILE A 96 -8.35 3.64 6.99
N SER A 97 -8.28 4.70 6.20
CA SER A 97 -9.43 5.62 6.01
C SER A 97 -10.63 4.93 5.37
N TYR A 98 -10.41 3.85 4.63
CA TYR A 98 -11.50 3.02 4.13
C TYR A 98 -12.11 2.24 5.32
N GLU A 99 -13.37 2.51 5.63
CA GLU A 99 -14.15 1.91 6.73
C GLU A 99 -13.48 1.95 8.12
N GLY A 100 -12.44 2.77 8.31
CA GLY A 100 -11.71 2.89 9.59
C GLY A 100 -10.76 1.74 9.90
N LYS A 101 -10.62 0.76 9.00
CA LYS A 101 -9.74 -0.42 9.16
C LYS A 101 -8.93 -0.77 7.91
N GLY A 102 -9.30 -0.21 6.77
CA GLY A 102 -8.78 -0.60 5.46
C GLY A 102 -9.58 -1.72 4.81
N ALA A 103 -9.20 -2.09 3.58
CA ALA A 103 -9.78 -3.22 2.86
C ALA A 103 -9.22 -4.56 3.38
N ASP A 104 -9.92 -5.67 3.14
CA ASP A 104 -9.47 -7.00 3.55
C ASP A 104 -8.17 -7.44 2.85
N ILE A 105 -7.97 -6.95 1.62
CA ILE A 105 -6.74 -7.14 0.85
C ILE A 105 -6.32 -5.79 0.29
N VAL A 106 -5.03 -5.45 0.44
CA VAL A 106 -4.42 -4.26 -0.15
C VAL A 106 -3.32 -4.66 -1.12
N ALA A 107 -3.53 -4.39 -2.41
CA ALA A 107 -2.54 -4.55 -3.45
C ALA A 107 -1.79 -3.21 -3.63
N LEU A 108 -0.50 -3.21 -3.32
CA LEU A 108 0.36 -2.04 -3.38
C LEU A 108 1.27 -2.07 -4.60
N GLN A 109 1.55 -0.91 -5.18
CA GLN A 109 2.57 -0.70 -6.20
C GLN A 109 3.60 0.31 -5.73
N GLU A 110 4.78 0.27 -6.34
CA GLU A 110 5.90 1.17 -6.07
C GLU A 110 6.39 1.09 -4.62
N ILE A 111 6.52 -0.13 -4.14
CA ILE A 111 7.22 -0.46 -2.89
C ILE A 111 8.59 -1.02 -3.27
N GLU A 112 9.64 -0.40 -2.81
CA GLU A 112 11.01 -0.73 -3.20
C GLU A 112 11.43 -2.16 -2.82
N ASN A 113 11.18 -2.54 -1.56
CA ASN A 113 11.65 -3.83 -1.05
C ASN A 113 10.79 -4.34 0.12
N MET A 114 11.05 -5.60 0.50
CA MET A 114 10.34 -6.27 1.60
C MET A 114 10.49 -5.53 2.94
N ASN A 115 11.60 -4.86 3.19
CA ASN A 115 11.81 -4.09 4.42
C ASN A 115 10.87 -2.89 4.51
N LYS A 116 10.63 -2.19 3.38
CA LYS A 116 9.69 -1.06 3.35
C LYS A 116 8.25 -1.52 3.49
N LEU A 117 7.91 -2.64 2.86
CA LEU A 117 6.59 -3.25 3.02
C LEU A 117 6.37 -3.67 4.49
N GLY A 118 7.38 -4.27 5.14
CA GLY A 118 7.31 -4.64 6.56
C GLY A 118 7.09 -3.43 7.48
N GLN A 119 7.78 -2.32 7.23
CA GLN A 119 7.57 -1.08 8.01
C GLN A 119 6.15 -0.52 7.83
N LEU A 120 5.57 -0.63 6.66
CA LEU A 120 4.17 -0.25 6.43
C LEU A 120 3.21 -1.22 7.12
N PHE A 121 3.49 -2.53 7.04
CA PHE A 121 2.72 -3.57 7.70
C PHE A 121 2.66 -3.37 9.22
N GLU A 122 3.76 -3.04 9.89
CA GLU A 122 3.80 -2.72 11.33
C GLU A 122 2.77 -1.63 11.72
N LEU A 123 2.50 -0.68 10.84
CA LEU A 123 1.49 0.35 11.04
C LEU A 123 0.07 -0.12 10.77
N LEU A 124 -0.10 -1.17 9.97
CA LEU A 124 -1.39 -1.73 9.58
C LEU A 124 -1.82 -2.93 10.45
N GLU A 125 -0.88 -3.65 11.06
CA GLU A 125 -1.14 -4.79 11.94
C GLU A 125 -2.21 -4.51 13.01
N PRO A 126 -2.20 -3.35 13.72
CA PRO A 126 -3.22 -3.03 14.71
C PRO A 126 -4.65 -2.92 14.15
N TYR A 127 -4.81 -2.85 12.83
CA TYR A 127 -6.09 -2.74 12.13
C TYR A 127 -6.56 -4.09 11.54
N GLY A 128 -5.85 -5.18 11.85
CA GLY A 128 -6.26 -6.54 11.51
C GLY A 128 -5.55 -7.16 10.31
N TYR A 129 -4.54 -6.51 9.75
CA TYR A 129 -3.68 -7.12 8.73
C TYR A 129 -2.77 -8.16 9.40
N ILE A 130 -2.71 -9.37 8.82
CA ILE A 130 -2.08 -10.53 9.46
C ILE A 130 -0.85 -11.04 8.73
N ASP A 131 -0.68 -10.65 7.46
CA ASP A 131 0.44 -11.12 6.64
C ASP A 131 0.66 -10.19 5.44
N TYR A 132 1.85 -10.27 4.84
CA TYR A 132 2.21 -9.53 3.65
C TYR A 132 3.23 -10.28 2.79
N SER A 133 3.22 -10.01 1.50
CA SER A 133 4.19 -10.56 0.56
C SER A 133 4.54 -9.52 -0.50
N LEU A 134 5.75 -9.60 -1.05
CA LEU A 134 6.23 -8.78 -2.14
C LEU A 134 6.53 -9.68 -3.34
N LEU A 135 6.02 -9.29 -4.49
CA LEU A 135 6.45 -9.83 -5.78
C LEU A 135 7.37 -8.80 -6.41
N GLU A 136 8.63 -9.14 -6.55
CA GLU A 136 9.60 -8.28 -7.23
C GLU A 136 9.29 -8.24 -8.73
N SER A 137 9.32 -7.05 -9.29
CA SER A 137 9.24 -6.87 -10.74
C SER A 137 10.55 -7.34 -11.38
N THR A 138 10.44 -7.85 -12.59
CA THR A 138 11.59 -8.14 -13.45
C THR A 138 11.94 -6.98 -14.37
N ASP A 139 11.33 -5.82 -14.16
CA ASP A 139 11.62 -4.61 -14.93
C ASP A 139 12.97 -4.05 -14.46
N ASP A 140 13.98 -4.20 -15.32
CA ASP A 140 15.31 -3.61 -15.19
C ASP A 140 15.30 -2.15 -15.69
#